data_47ff5b213d50fbba2f8b4755febd9cd6
#
_entry.id   47ff5b213d50fbba2f8b4755febd9cd6
#
_cell.length_a   1.000
_cell.length_b   1.000
_cell.length_c   1.000
_cell.angle_alpha   90.00
_cell.angle_beta   90.00
_cell.angle_gamma   90.00
#
_symmetry.space_group_name_H-M   'P 1'
#
loop_
_entity.id
_entity.type
_entity.pdbx_description
1 polymer ?
#
loop_
_entity_poly.entity_id
_entity_poly.type
_entity_poly.pdbx_seq_one_letter_code
_entity_poly.pdbx_strand_id
1 'polypeptide(L)'
;CASDINQYRLHKGYHYPRSKETAQECLDGLKSFKRKYGDSIVNGDVTHYYSIALRDSLVSSGEYIKFLDDMGLEYKLHDEYPLFDEVGISIEAEEELFDKDKLRIQVTQKMKGAGVEVVLNKQTTKEDFKDYDYIVIATYAKINELLDEPIQYQYEVVEKPVVKLPKEYKNKSVVVMDGPFMCLDPYRDGYHVLGHVEHAIHSTNVGDYPMVLNKHIVGYLNNGVIHNPKVTKINKFIEAGM
;
A
#
# COMPACT_ATOMS: atom_id res chain seq x y z
N CYS A 1 -5.23 -10.92 4.57
CA CYS A 1 -5.60 -9.63 5.19
C CYS A 1 -4.94 -8.49 4.42
N ALA A 2 -5.36 -7.25 4.67
CA ALA A 2 -4.83 -6.07 3.97
C ALA A 2 -3.31 -5.92 4.06
N SER A 3 -2.70 -6.27 5.18
CA SER A 3 -1.24 -6.23 5.35
C SER A 3 -0.47 -7.26 4.50
N ASP A 4 -1.15 -8.24 3.94
CA ASP A 4 -0.53 -9.32 3.16
C ASP A 4 -0.54 -9.06 1.65
N ILE A 5 -1.23 -8.03 1.21
CA ILE A 5 -1.29 -7.60 -0.18
C ILE A 5 -1.32 -6.07 -0.25
N ASN A 6 -0.15 -5.48 -0.45
CA ASN A 6 0.05 -4.05 -0.65
C ASN A 6 1.30 -3.82 -1.50
N GLN A 7 1.77 -2.62 -1.58
CA GLN A 7 2.92 -2.23 -2.39
C GLN A 7 4.27 -2.47 -1.69
N TYR A 8 4.27 -2.73 -0.41
CA TYR A 8 5.46 -2.95 0.44
C TYR A 8 6.52 -1.86 0.36
N ARG A 9 6.13 -0.64 0.02
CA ARG A 9 7.02 0.52 -0.03
C ARG A 9 7.33 1.03 1.35
N LEU A 10 8.57 1.40 1.54
CA LEU A 10 9.03 2.18 2.67
C LEU A 10 9.07 3.64 2.22
N HIS A 11 7.92 4.32 2.35
CA HIS A 11 7.75 5.66 1.81
C HIS A 11 8.69 6.68 2.42
N LYS A 12 9.33 7.47 1.56
CA LYS A 12 10.11 8.66 1.92
C LYS A 12 9.36 9.97 1.66
N GLY A 13 8.11 9.90 1.22
CA GLY A 13 7.28 11.08 1.00
C GLY A 13 7.00 11.41 -0.47
N TYR A 14 7.69 10.83 -1.44
CA TYR A 14 7.50 11.11 -2.88
C TYR A 14 6.06 11.03 -3.36
N HIS A 15 5.27 10.19 -2.72
CA HIS A 15 3.87 9.93 -3.06
C HIS A 15 2.88 11.03 -2.59
N TYR A 16 3.34 12.02 -1.82
CA TYR A 16 2.46 12.96 -1.13
C TYR A 16 2.71 14.44 -1.50
N PRO A 17 2.71 14.81 -2.79
CA PRO A 17 3.05 16.17 -3.22
C PRO A 17 2.12 17.25 -2.67
N ARG A 18 0.88 16.89 -2.28
CA ARG A 18 -0.11 17.81 -1.72
C ARG A 18 -0.14 17.87 -0.19
N SER A 19 0.74 17.10 0.47
CA SER A 19 0.81 17.08 1.94
C SER A 19 2.24 16.95 2.42
N LYS A 20 2.89 18.09 2.63
CA LYS A 20 4.23 18.13 3.25
C LYS A 20 4.26 17.52 4.64
N GLU A 21 3.17 17.63 5.38
CA GLU A 21 3.02 17.02 6.71
C GLU A 21 3.12 15.49 6.62
N THR A 22 2.33 14.86 5.74
CA THR A 22 2.39 13.41 5.52
C THR A 22 3.77 12.96 5.01
N ALA A 23 4.37 13.74 4.11
CA ALA A 23 5.72 13.44 3.62
C ALA A 23 6.76 13.50 4.75
N GLN A 24 6.66 14.48 5.66
CA GLN A 24 7.54 14.58 6.81
C GLN A 24 7.34 13.42 7.80
N GLU A 25 6.09 13.01 8.05
CA GLU A 25 5.79 11.82 8.86
C GLU A 25 6.41 10.55 8.28
N CYS A 26 6.42 10.40 6.95
CA CYS A 26 7.10 9.29 6.27
C CYS A 26 8.62 9.32 6.55
N LEU A 27 9.27 10.47 6.42
CA LEU A 27 10.70 10.64 6.70
C LEU A 27 11.05 10.35 8.17
N ASP A 28 10.23 10.80 9.10
CA ASP A 28 10.43 10.55 10.53
C ASP A 28 10.19 9.08 10.88
N GLY A 29 9.17 8.48 10.31
CA GLY A 29 8.87 7.07 10.46
C GLY A 29 9.95 6.15 9.89
N LEU A 30 10.55 6.52 8.77
CA LEU A 30 11.61 5.79 8.09
C LEU A 30 12.80 5.48 8.99
N LYS A 31 13.31 6.49 9.72
CA LYS A 31 14.44 6.34 10.65
C LYS A 31 14.14 5.32 11.74
N SER A 32 12.95 5.39 12.28
CA SER A 32 12.49 4.45 13.31
C SER A 32 12.32 3.03 12.77
N PHE A 33 11.73 2.90 11.59
CA PHE A 33 11.56 1.61 10.93
C PHE A 33 12.90 0.94 10.62
N LYS A 34 13.84 1.67 9.99
CA LYS A 34 15.18 1.17 9.67
C LYS A 34 15.93 0.68 10.91
N ARG A 35 15.85 1.42 12.01
CA ARG A 35 16.47 1.02 13.28
C ARG A 35 15.86 -0.24 13.87
N LYS A 36 14.55 -0.43 13.77
CA LYS A 36 13.83 -1.53 14.40
C LYS A 36 13.74 -2.78 13.53
N TYR A 37 13.67 -2.61 12.22
CA TYR A 37 13.30 -3.65 11.25
C TYR A 37 14.16 -3.62 9.98
N GLY A 38 15.38 -3.07 10.05
CA GLY A 38 16.28 -2.87 8.89
C GLY A 38 16.55 -4.14 8.09
N ASP A 39 16.63 -5.31 8.76
CA ASP A 39 16.86 -6.57 8.06
C ASP A 39 15.68 -7.02 7.18
N SER A 40 14.50 -6.38 7.34
CA SER A 40 13.36 -6.62 6.47
C SER A 40 13.41 -5.80 5.19
N ILE A 41 14.30 -4.81 5.10
CA ILE A 41 14.43 -3.99 3.90
C ILE A 41 15.00 -4.85 2.77
N VAL A 42 14.40 -4.73 1.61
CA VAL A 42 14.88 -5.41 0.41
C VAL A 42 16.04 -4.60 -0.16
N ASN A 43 17.25 -5.12 0.02
CA ASN A 43 18.43 -4.62 -0.69
C ASN A 43 18.38 -5.20 -2.11
N GLY A 44 17.80 -4.49 -3.03
CA GLY A 44 17.59 -5.00 -4.37
C GLY A 44 17.57 -3.93 -5.43
N ASP A 45 17.79 -4.35 -6.68
CA ASP A 45 17.88 -3.52 -7.85
C ASP A 45 16.49 -3.02 -8.33
N VAL A 46 15.62 -2.60 -7.41
CA VAL A 46 14.34 -2.02 -7.80
C VAL A 46 14.51 -0.54 -8.03
N THR A 47 14.21 -0.10 -9.24
CA THR A 47 14.14 1.30 -9.60
C THR A 47 12.72 1.81 -9.41
N HIS A 48 12.58 2.86 -8.64
CA HIS A 48 11.30 3.49 -8.34
C HIS A 48 11.10 4.73 -9.22
N TYR A 49 10.04 4.71 -10.01
CA TYR A 49 9.67 5.83 -10.87
C TYR A 49 8.40 6.49 -10.37
N TYR A 50 8.45 7.81 -10.28
CA TYR A 50 7.28 8.64 -10.08
C TYR A 50 7.09 9.54 -11.29
N SER A 51 5.89 9.53 -11.84
CA SER A 51 5.55 10.31 -13.03
C SER A 51 4.32 11.16 -12.75
N ILE A 52 4.29 12.36 -13.31
CA ILE A 52 3.13 13.24 -13.25
C ILE A 52 2.41 13.17 -14.59
N ALA A 53 1.12 12.81 -14.58
CA ALA A 53 0.32 12.75 -15.79
C ALA A 53 0.18 14.13 -16.44
N LEU A 54 0.19 14.17 -17.78
CA LEU A 54 -0.01 15.40 -18.54
C LEU A 54 -1.42 15.98 -18.39
N ARG A 55 -2.39 15.11 -18.16
CA ARG A 55 -3.81 15.48 -18.00
C ARG A 55 -4.34 14.93 -16.69
N ASP A 56 -5.34 15.60 -16.17
CA ASP A 56 -6.13 15.20 -15.00
C ASP A 56 -5.30 14.98 -13.71
N SER A 57 -4.04 15.41 -13.70
CA SER A 57 -3.23 15.42 -12.47
C SER A 57 -3.64 16.59 -11.58
N LEU A 58 -3.73 16.33 -10.28
CA LEU A 58 -4.02 17.34 -9.25
C LEU A 58 -2.81 18.23 -8.92
N VAL A 59 -1.63 17.89 -9.42
CA VAL A 59 -0.41 18.67 -9.34
C VAL A 59 0.27 18.75 -10.70
N SER A 60 0.85 19.89 -11.01
CA SER A 60 1.68 20.06 -12.20
C SER A 60 3.09 19.49 -11.98
N SER A 61 3.81 19.24 -13.07
CA SER A 61 5.22 18.84 -13.02
C SER A 61 6.08 19.83 -12.24
N GLY A 62 5.84 21.13 -12.42
CA GLY A 62 6.58 22.18 -11.72
C GLY A 62 6.30 22.23 -10.21
N GLU A 63 5.05 22.03 -9.80
CA GLU A 63 4.68 21.92 -8.38
C GLU A 63 5.29 20.69 -7.73
N TYR A 64 5.35 19.58 -8.46
CA TYR A 64 5.96 18.36 -7.96
C TYR A 64 7.47 18.52 -7.74
N ILE A 65 8.20 19.07 -8.71
CA ILE A 65 9.63 19.34 -8.56
C ILE A 65 9.87 20.28 -7.39
N LYS A 66 9.12 21.38 -7.31
CA LYS A 66 9.22 22.30 -6.17
C LYS A 66 8.96 21.61 -4.82
N PHE A 67 7.99 20.71 -4.77
CA PHE A 67 7.73 19.94 -3.56
C PHE A 67 8.93 19.05 -3.18
N LEU A 68 9.53 18.35 -4.13
CA LEU A 68 10.72 17.51 -3.89
C LEU A 68 11.89 18.34 -3.34
N ASP A 69 12.16 19.48 -3.96
CA ASP A 69 13.20 20.41 -3.53
C ASP A 69 12.93 20.96 -2.13
N ASP A 70 11.69 21.39 -1.86
CA ASP A 70 11.28 21.93 -0.56
C ASP A 70 11.40 20.88 0.57
N MET A 71 11.21 19.60 0.25
CA MET A 71 11.31 18.47 1.20
C MET A 71 12.73 17.89 1.28
N GLY A 72 13.66 18.33 0.42
CA GLY A 72 15.01 17.78 0.34
C GLY A 72 15.04 16.32 -0.11
N LEU A 73 14.10 15.91 -0.96
CA LEU A 73 14.02 14.56 -1.52
C LEU A 73 14.92 14.47 -2.74
N GLU A 74 15.88 13.57 -2.72
CA GLU A 74 16.79 13.35 -3.84
C GLU A 74 16.08 12.61 -4.97
N TYR A 75 16.26 13.08 -6.21
CA TYR A 75 15.67 12.49 -7.39
C TYR A 75 16.56 12.68 -8.62
N LYS A 76 16.33 11.85 -9.62
CA LYS A 76 16.95 11.98 -10.93
C LYS A 76 15.85 12.08 -11.99
N LEU A 77 15.92 13.11 -12.83
CA LEU A 77 15.01 13.28 -13.94
C LEU A 77 15.24 12.19 -15.01
N HIS A 78 14.15 11.69 -15.54
CA HIS A 78 14.14 10.78 -16.68
C HIS A 78 13.45 11.43 -17.87
N ASP A 79 14.16 11.51 -19.01
CA ASP A 79 13.66 12.11 -20.24
C ASP A 79 12.82 11.13 -21.06
N GLU A 80 13.10 9.83 -20.93
CA GLU A 80 12.38 8.78 -21.64
C GLU A 80 11.71 7.81 -20.65
N TYR A 81 10.43 7.57 -20.86
CA TYR A 81 9.67 6.65 -20.03
C TYR A 81 9.13 5.46 -20.82
N PRO A 82 9.64 4.23 -20.59
CA PRO A 82 9.29 3.09 -21.44
C PRO A 82 7.90 2.48 -21.18
N LEU A 83 7.17 2.96 -20.18
CA LEU A 83 5.95 2.30 -19.70
C LEU A 83 4.67 3.08 -19.93
N PHE A 84 4.75 4.41 -19.95
CA PHE A 84 3.56 5.25 -20.02
C PHE A 84 3.78 6.40 -20.99
N ASP A 85 2.88 6.49 -21.93
CA ASP A 85 2.67 7.71 -22.69
C ASP A 85 1.93 8.75 -21.83
N GLU A 86 1.82 9.97 -22.28
CA GLU A 86 1.06 11.04 -21.65
C GLU A 86 1.50 11.43 -20.22
N VAL A 87 2.78 11.27 -19.88
CA VAL A 87 3.35 11.84 -18.65
C VAL A 87 4.16 13.10 -18.97
N GLY A 88 4.03 14.13 -18.12
CA GLY A 88 4.74 15.41 -18.26
C GLY A 88 6.15 15.37 -17.73
N ILE A 89 6.40 14.58 -16.71
CA ILE A 89 7.69 14.38 -16.07
C ILE A 89 7.76 13.00 -15.45
N SER A 90 8.94 12.41 -15.46
CA SER A 90 9.27 11.22 -14.70
C SER A 90 10.54 11.41 -13.92
N ILE A 91 10.58 10.91 -12.70
CA ILE A 91 11.76 10.90 -11.85
C ILE A 91 12.08 9.48 -11.40
N GLU A 92 13.35 9.20 -11.22
CA GLU A 92 13.83 8.08 -10.43
C GLU A 92 13.97 8.53 -8.98
N ALA A 93 13.33 7.83 -8.06
CA ALA A 93 13.26 8.16 -6.66
C ALA A 93 14.04 7.18 -5.81
N GLU A 94 14.63 7.65 -4.73
CA GLU A 94 15.34 6.83 -3.75
C GLU A 94 14.37 6.19 -2.75
N GLU A 95 13.42 5.39 -3.21
CA GLU A 95 12.57 4.61 -2.31
C GLU A 95 13.13 3.20 -2.09
N GLU A 96 12.58 2.52 -1.09
CA GLU A 96 12.94 1.16 -0.72
C GLU A 96 11.67 0.32 -0.59
N LEU A 97 11.83 -0.98 -0.71
CA LEU A 97 10.79 -1.95 -0.38
C LEU A 97 11.16 -2.69 0.90
N PHE A 98 10.18 -3.25 1.57
CA PHE A 98 10.40 -4.21 2.64
C PHE A 98 9.79 -5.57 2.31
N ASP A 99 10.45 -6.63 2.77
CA ASP A 99 9.96 -7.99 2.70
C ASP A 99 9.03 -8.25 3.89
N LYS A 100 7.75 -8.42 3.62
CA LYS A 100 6.73 -8.66 4.64
C LYS A 100 6.96 -9.94 5.44
N ASP A 101 7.53 -10.97 4.82
CA ASP A 101 7.77 -12.24 5.50
C ASP A 101 8.96 -12.15 6.46
N LYS A 102 10.03 -11.45 6.05
CA LYS A 102 11.13 -11.09 6.94
C LYS A 102 10.66 -10.20 8.09
N LEU A 103 9.85 -9.18 7.80
CA LEU A 103 9.27 -8.31 8.83
C LEU A 103 8.46 -9.11 9.84
N ARG A 104 7.60 -10.02 9.37
CA ARG A 104 6.81 -10.90 10.24
C ARG A 104 7.68 -11.77 11.12
N ILE A 105 8.76 -12.36 10.57
CA ILE A 105 9.72 -13.15 11.33
C ILE A 105 10.36 -12.30 12.44
N GLN A 106 10.87 -11.13 12.12
CA GLN A 106 11.49 -10.21 13.09
C GLN A 106 10.53 -9.80 14.20
N VAL A 107 9.30 -9.40 13.85
CA VAL A 107 8.27 -9.05 14.83
C VAL A 107 7.98 -10.26 15.74
N THR A 108 7.81 -11.44 15.18
CA THR A 108 7.56 -12.66 15.95
C THR A 108 8.70 -12.97 16.91
N GLN A 109 9.95 -12.83 16.47
CA GLN A 109 11.12 -13.02 17.32
C GLN A 109 11.18 -12.02 18.48
N LYS A 110 10.92 -10.74 18.20
CA LYS A 110 10.86 -9.69 19.23
C LYS A 110 9.75 -9.96 20.25
N MET A 111 8.57 -10.37 19.80
CA MET A 111 7.46 -10.73 20.69
C MET A 111 7.85 -11.91 21.62
N LYS A 112 8.46 -12.96 21.07
CA LYS A 112 8.95 -14.09 21.86
C LYS A 112 10.01 -13.66 22.88
N GLY A 113 10.98 -12.84 22.45
CA GLY A 113 12.03 -12.32 23.34
C GLY A 113 11.50 -11.42 24.45
N ALA A 114 10.38 -10.74 24.23
CA ALA A 114 9.70 -9.92 25.22
C ALA A 114 8.70 -10.69 26.10
N GLY A 115 8.58 -12.02 25.94
CA GLY A 115 7.65 -12.84 26.69
C GLY A 115 6.17 -12.62 26.35
N VAL A 116 5.87 -12.10 25.15
CA VAL A 116 4.49 -11.84 24.72
C VAL A 116 3.78 -13.17 24.47
N GLU A 117 2.65 -13.38 25.17
CA GLU A 117 1.75 -14.47 24.88
C GLU A 117 0.90 -14.16 23.65
N VAL A 118 0.87 -15.07 22.68
CA VAL A 118 0.06 -14.93 21.46
C VAL A 118 -1.02 -16.02 21.45
N VAL A 119 -2.27 -15.60 21.59
CA VAL A 119 -3.41 -16.51 21.55
C VAL A 119 -4.06 -16.44 20.15
N LEU A 120 -3.98 -17.51 19.39
CA LEU A 120 -4.58 -17.62 18.04
C LEU A 120 -5.95 -18.30 18.11
N ASN A 121 -6.75 -18.07 17.07
CA ASN A 121 -8.09 -18.66 16.91
C ASN A 121 -9.05 -18.35 18.08
N LYS A 122 -8.80 -17.26 18.79
CA LYS A 122 -9.70 -16.75 19.84
C LYS A 122 -10.37 -15.48 19.33
N GLN A 123 -11.68 -15.46 19.28
CA GLN A 123 -12.44 -14.22 19.12
C GLN A 123 -12.49 -13.52 20.47
N THR A 124 -11.88 -12.34 20.54
CA THR A 124 -11.86 -11.50 21.73
C THR A 124 -13.17 -10.74 21.86
N THR A 125 -13.67 -10.62 23.09
CA THR A 125 -14.84 -9.82 23.47
C THR A 125 -14.45 -8.79 24.54
N LYS A 126 -15.33 -7.84 24.85
CA LYS A 126 -15.10 -6.86 25.94
C LYS A 126 -14.94 -7.51 27.30
N GLU A 127 -15.49 -8.70 27.51
CA GLU A 127 -15.32 -9.44 28.76
C GLU A 127 -13.86 -9.84 29.02
N ASP A 128 -13.10 -10.08 27.96
CA ASP A 128 -11.67 -10.41 28.05
C ASP A 128 -10.81 -9.20 28.50
N PHE A 129 -11.34 -7.99 28.52
CA PHE A 129 -10.59 -6.78 28.88
C PHE A 129 -10.34 -6.63 30.38
N LYS A 130 -11.15 -7.29 31.20
CA LYS A 130 -11.17 -7.11 32.67
C LYS A 130 -9.85 -7.47 33.36
N ASP A 131 -9.05 -8.32 32.72
CA ASP A 131 -7.82 -8.85 33.30
C ASP A 131 -6.58 -8.04 32.89
N TYR A 132 -6.76 -6.89 32.18
CA TYR A 132 -5.66 -6.09 31.64
C TYR A 132 -5.76 -4.61 32.06
N ASP A 133 -4.62 -4.02 32.39
CA ASP A 133 -4.52 -2.59 32.74
C ASP A 133 -4.64 -1.68 31.50
N TYR A 134 -4.20 -2.17 30.32
CA TYR A 134 -4.22 -1.43 29.06
C TYR A 134 -4.71 -2.32 27.92
N ILE A 135 -5.59 -1.77 27.09
CA ILE A 135 -6.16 -2.45 25.93
C ILE A 135 -5.79 -1.66 24.69
N VAL A 136 -5.18 -2.33 23.71
CA VAL A 136 -4.93 -1.79 22.37
C VAL A 136 -5.79 -2.53 21.36
N ILE A 137 -6.77 -1.85 20.77
CA ILE A 137 -7.65 -2.40 19.76
C ILE A 137 -7.06 -2.13 18.38
N ALA A 138 -6.54 -3.17 17.72
CA ALA A 138 -5.89 -3.08 16.41
C ALA A 138 -6.53 -4.08 15.42
N THR A 139 -7.86 -4.13 15.38
CA THR A 139 -8.65 -5.12 14.63
C THR A 139 -9.04 -4.66 13.21
N TYR A 140 -8.43 -3.56 12.73
CA TYR A 140 -8.62 -3.01 11.39
C TYR A 140 -10.11 -2.73 11.08
N ALA A 141 -10.68 -3.31 10.02
CA ALA A 141 -12.07 -3.09 9.64
C ALA A 141 -13.11 -3.51 10.69
N LYS A 142 -12.70 -4.24 11.73
CA LYS A 142 -13.56 -4.70 12.83
C LYS A 142 -13.38 -3.91 14.12
N ILE A 143 -12.76 -2.75 14.07
CA ILE A 143 -12.43 -1.95 15.26
C ILE A 143 -13.67 -1.63 16.09
N ASN A 144 -14.77 -1.31 15.46
CA ASN A 144 -16.02 -0.95 16.14
C ASN A 144 -16.72 -2.11 16.86
N GLU A 145 -16.34 -3.36 16.57
CA GLU A 145 -16.88 -4.52 17.33
C GLU A 145 -16.48 -4.49 18.82
N LEU A 146 -15.40 -3.76 19.14
CA LEU A 146 -14.82 -3.72 20.49
C LEU A 146 -14.85 -2.31 21.12
N LEU A 147 -15.24 -1.27 20.40
CA LEU A 147 -15.43 0.07 20.95
C LEU A 147 -16.78 0.21 21.67
N ASP A 148 -16.83 1.07 22.67
CA ASP A 148 -18.10 1.41 23.34
C ASP A 148 -18.96 2.32 22.47
N GLU A 149 -18.31 3.28 21.82
CA GLU A 149 -18.95 4.20 20.88
C GLU A 149 -18.36 3.94 19.49
N PRO A 150 -19.14 3.39 18.54
CA PRO A 150 -18.69 3.18 17.17
C PRO A 150 -18.35 4.50 16.48
N ILE A 151 -17.33 4.47 15.65
CA ILE A 151 -16.90 5.60 14.81
C ILE A 151 -17.27 5.29 13.37
N GLN A 152 -17.85 6.26 12.67
CA GLN A 152 -18.17 6.08 11.26
C GLN A 152 -16.89 6.08 10.40
N TYR A 153 -16.75 5.07 9.59
CA TYR A 153 -15.67 4.92 8.61
C TYR A 153 -16.22 4.67 7.22
N GLN A 154 -15.43 5.05 6.22
CA GLN A 154 -15.59 4.55 4.87
C GLN A 154 -14.86 3.21 4.75
N TYR A 155 -15.62 2.17 4.42
CA TYR A 155 -15.09 0.83 4.17
C TYR A 155 -15.10 0.53 2.69
N GLU A 156 -14.02 -0.03 2.19
CA GLU A 156 -13.89 -0.42 0.79
C GLU A 156 -13.41 -1.86 0.66
N VAL A 157 -14.01 -2.56 -0.28
CA VAL A 157 -13.46 -3.83 -0.76
C VAL A 157 -12.67 -3.55 -2.02
N VAL A 158 -11.38 -3.78 -1.94
CA VAL A 158 -10.45 -3.47 -3.02
C VAL A 158 -9.83 -4.73 -3.62
N GLU A 159 -9.58 -4.70 -4.92
CA GLU A 159 -8.80 -5.67 -5.66
C GLU A 159 -7.37 -5.15 -5.85
N LYS A 160 -6.42 -6.03 -5.70
CA LYS A 160 -5.02 -5.81 -6.08
C LYS A 160 -4.60 -6.90 -7.05
N PRO A 161 -4.73 -6.70 -8.37
CA PRO A 161 -4.33 -7.70 -9.34
C PRO A 161 -2.84 -8.02 -9.23
N VAL A 162 -2.51 -9.31 -9.29
CA VAL A 162 -1.13 -9.79 -9.35
C VAL A 162 -0.90 -10.33 -10.76
N VAL A 163 0.01 -9.72 -11.48
CA VAL A 163 0.29 -10.00 -12.89
C VAL A 163 1.74 -10.33 -13.13
N LYS A 164 2.01 -11.05 -14.22
CA LYS A 164 3.36 -11.26 -14.70
C LYS A 164 3.58 -10.32 -15.88
N LEU A 165 4.56 -9.43 -15.73
CA LEU A 165 4.97 -8.50 -16.77
C LEU A 165 6.16 -9.05 -17.55
N PRO A 166 6.44 -8.49 -18.75
CA PRO A 166 7.68 -8.75 -19.48
C PRO A 166 8.92 -8.51 -18.64
N LYS A 167 10.05 -9.15 -19.02
CA LYS A 167 11.27 -9.15 -18.18
C LYS A 167 11.87 -7.76 -17.96
N GLU A 168 11.68 -6.85 -18.88
CA GLU A 168 12.14 -5.45 -18.80
C GLU A 168 11.52 -4.66 -17.65
N TYR A 169 10.39 -5.12 -17.12
CA TYR A 169 9.71 -4.50 -15.99
C TYR A 169 10.04 -5.14 -14.64
N LYS A 170 10.79 -6.24 -14.64
CA LYS A 170 10.98 -7.11 -13.45
C LYS A 170 11.35 -6.36 -12.18
N ASN A 171 12.19 -5.36 -12.29
CA ASN A 171 12.70 -4.60 -11.14
C ASN A 171 12.27 -3.12 -11.19
N LYS A 172 11.14 -2.84 -11.77
CA LYS A 172 10.61 -1.47 -11.87
C LYS A 172 9.35 -1.33 -11.03
N SER A 173 9.32 -0.30 -10.21
CA SER A 173 8.16 0.18 -9.49
C SER A 173 7.76 1.50 -10.12
N VAL A 174 6.50 1.66 -10.46
CA VAL A 174 6.03 2.85 -11.17
C VAL A 174 4.75 3.38 -10.54
N VAL A 175 4.72 4.68 -10.30
CA VAL A 175 3.54 5.41 -9.87
C VAL A 175 3.30 6.57 -10.82
N VAL A 176 2.13 6.62 -11.39
CA VAL A 176 1.65 7.81 -12.10
C VAL A 176 0.78 8.62 -11.14
N MET A 177 1.05 9.91 -11.03
CA MET A 177 0.39 10.84 -10.08
C MET A 177 -0.12 12.10 -10.78
N ASP A 178 -0.90 12.87 -10.13
CA ASP A 178 -1.61 12.70 -8.87
C ASP A 178 -3.10 12.61 -9.18
N GLY A 179 -3.70 11.43 -9.01
CA GLY A 179 -5.10 11.20 -9.38
C GLY A 179 -5.42 9.73 -9.60
N PRO A 180 -6.49 9.43 -10.36
CA PRO A 180 -6.99 8.07 -10.56
C PRO A 180 -6.16 7.31 -11.61
N PHE A 181 -4.87 7.19 -11.40
CA PHE A 181 -3.94 6.53 -12.31
C PHE A 181 -3.50 5.17 -11.79
N MET A 182 -2.91 4.39 -12.70
CA MET A 182 -2.38 3.07 -12.37
C MET A 182 -0.99 3.20 -11.72
N CYS A 183 -0.72 2.31 -10.78
CA CYS A 183 0.63 2.02 -10.31
C CYS A 183 0.93 0.54 -10.44
N LEU A 184 2.20 0.21 -10.55
CA LEU A 184 2.70 -1.16 -10.53
C LEU A 184 3.91 -1.26 -9.61
N ASP A 185 3.95 -2.34 -8.85
CA ASP A 185 5.03 -2.58 -7.91
C ASP A 185 5.51 -4.02 -7.99
N PRO A 186 6.82 -4.27 -7.90
CA PRO A 186 7.34 -5.61 -7.83
C PRO A 186 6.72 -6.41 -6.69
N TYR A 187 6.35 -7.63 -7.00
CA TYR A 187 5.88 -8.64 -6.07
C TYR A 187 6.83 -9.84 -6.11
N ARG A 188 6.60 -10.85 -5.31
CA ARG A 188 7.45 -12.04 -5.30
C ARG A 188 7.49 -12.76 -6.66
N ASP A 189 8.54 -13.50 -6.92
CA ASP A 189 8.69 -14.42 -8.08
C ASP A 189 8.55 -13.76 -9.47
N GLY A 190 8.89 -12.46 -9.57
CA GLY A 190 8.82 -11.72 -10.81
C GLY A 190 7.42 -11.31 -11.25
N TYR A 191 6.44 -11.41 -10.35
CA TYR A 191 5.13 -10.82 -10.51
C TYR A 191 5.13 -9.35 -10.07
N HIS A 192 4.06 -8.64 -10.43
CA HIS A 192 3.78 -7.28 -10.01
C HIS A 192 2.38 -7.18 -9.43
N VAL A 193 2.22 -6.30 -8.46
CA VAL A 193 0.91 -5.87 -7.97
C VAL A 193 0.51 -4.61 -8.71
N LEU A 194 -0.70 -4.59 -9.25
CA LEU A 194 -1.28 -3.38 -9.81
C LEU A 194 -2.12 -2.65 -8.76
N GLY A 195 -2.08 -1.33 -8.82
CA GLY A 195 -2.95 -0.45 -8.05
C GLY A 195 -3.65 0.55 -8.97
N HIS A 196 -4.87 0.94 -8.61
CA HIS A 196 -5.63 2.00 -9.25
C HIS A 196 -6.64 2.53 -8.25
N VAL A 197 -6.76 3.85 -8.13
CA VAL A 197 -7.62 4.45 -7.11
C VAL A 197 -9.09 4.06 -7.32
N GLU A 198 -9.60 4.13 -8.55
CA GLU A 198 -11.01 3.86 -8.82
C GLU A 198 -11.29 2.39 -9.16
N HIS A 199 -10.48 1.81 -10.06
CA HIS A 199 -10.76 0.46 -10.59
C HIS A 199 -10.53 -0.63 -9.55
N ALA A 200 -9.72 -0.38 -8.54
CA ALA A 200 -9.51 -1.30 -7.44
C ALA A 200 -10.78 -1.52 -6.59
N ILE A 201 -11.67 -0.54 -6.54
CA ILE A 201 -12.81 -0.56 -5.62
C ILE A 201 -13.95 -1.37 -6.20
N HIS A 202 -14.35 -2.44 -5.52
CA HIS A 202 -15.53 -3.25 -5.85
C HIS A 202 -16.80 -2.78 -5.16
N SER A 203 -16.68 -2.32 -3.93
CA SER A 203 -17.80 -1.75 -3.16
C SER A 203 -17.29 -0.80 -2.10
N THR A 204 -18.10 0.18 -1.78
CA THR A 204 -17.88 1.15 -0.70
C THR A 204 -19.11 1.22 0.16
N ASN A 205 -18.94 1.33 1.47
CA ASN A 205 -19.99 1.77 2.38
C ASN A 205 -19.42 2.72 3.43
N VAL A 206 -20.24 3.68 3.86
CA VAL A 206 -19.95 4.53 5.03
C VAL A 206 -20.89 4.12 6.15
N GLY A 207 -20.35 3.89 7.33
CA GLY A 207 -21.14 3.45 8.50
C GLY A 207 -20.25 2.93 9.61
N ASP A 208 -20.88 2.34 10.61
CA ASP A 208 -20.21 1.80 11.79
C ASP A 208 -19.53 0.46 11.50
N TYR A 209 -20.01 -0.28 10.52
CA TYR A 209 -19.50 -1.62 10.19
C TYR A 209 -19.33 -1.81 8.67
N PRO A 210 -18.34 -2.63 8.25
CA PRO A 210 -18.17 -2.96 6.84
C PRO A 210 -19.35 -3.80 6.33
N MET A 211 -19.93 -3.40 5.21
CA MET A 211 -20.98 -4.15 4.53
C MET A 211 -20.55 -4.54 3.12
N VAL A 212 -20.60 -5.82 2.80
CA VAL A 212 -20.32 -6.33 1.47
C VAL A 212 -21.58 -6.99 0.92
N LEU A 213 -22.33 -6.27 0.11
CA LEU A 213 -23.63 -6.71 -0.41
C LEU A 213 -23.49 -7.79 -1.50
N ASN A 214 -22.40 -7.78 -2.25
CA ASN A 214 -22.16 -8.74 -3.31
C ASN A 214 -21.64 -10.08 -2.73
N LYS A 215 -22.52 -11.07 -2.71
CA LYS A 215 -22.21 -12.41 -2.18
C LYS A 215 -21.05 -13.12 -2.91
N HIS A 216 -20.82 -12.79 -4.18
CA HIS A 216 -19.69 -13.36 -4.94
C HIS A 216 -18.36 -12.82 -4.45
N ILE A 217 -18.32 -11.57 -3.98
CA ILE A 217 -17.10 -10.96 -3.41
C ILE A 217 -16.82 -11.49 -2.02
N VAL A 218 -17.86 -11.67 -1.20
CA VAL A 218 -17.70 -12.18 0.19
C VAL A 218 -16.89 -13.48 0.23
N GLY A 219 -17.10 -14.38 -0.72
CA GLY A 219 -16.37 -15.66 -0.80
C GLY A 219 -14.86 -15.50 -1.10
N TYR A 220 -14.42 -14.33 -1.54
CA TYR A 220 -13.00 -14.06 -1.85
C TYR A 220 -12.27 -13.33 -0.71
N LEU A 221 -13.00 -12.78 0.25
CA LEU A 221 -12.38 -12.03 1.34
C LEU A 221 -11.47 -12.93 2.19
N ASN A 222 -10.26 -12.41 2.49
CA ASN A 222 -9.27 -13.07 3.33
C ASN A 222 -8.71 -14.42 2.82
N ASN A 223 -8.94 -14.76 1.56
CA ASN A 223 -8.49 -16.03 0.97
C ASN A 223 -7.13 -15.96 0.24
N GLY A 224 -6.38 -14.88 0.43
CA GLY A 224 -5.08 -14.71 -0.23
C GLY A 224 -5.22 -14.44 -1.72
N VAL A 225 -4.27 -14.94 -2.51
CA VAL A 225 -4.29 -14.79 -3.97
C VAL A 225 -5.27 -15.79 -4.60
N ILE A 226 -6.25 -15.27 -5.31
CA ILE A 226 -7.25 -16.05 -6.03
C ILE A 226 -6.93 -16.00 -7.52
N HIS A 227 -6.84 -17.17 -8.14
CA HIS A 227 -6.54 -17.27 -9.56
C HIS A 227 -7.79 -16.99 -10.42
N ASN A 228 -7.69 -16.01 -11.32
CA ASN A 228 -8.73 -15.67 -12.30
C ASN A 228 -10.15 -15.55 -11.72
N PRO A 229 -10.36 -14.73 -10.67
CA PRO A 229 -11.69 -14.59 -10.09
C PRO A 229 -12.64 -13.94 -11.11
N LYS A 230 -13.87 -14.46 -11.21
CA LYS A 230 -14.88 -13.94 -12.15
C LYS A 230 -15.28 -12.48 -11.93
N VAL A 231 -15.01 -11.96 -10.74
CA VAL A 231 -15.33 -10.58 -10.34
C VAL A 231 -14.20 -9.59 -10.65
N THR A 232 -13.07 -10.06 -11.17
CA THR A 232 -11.90 -9.18 -11.40
C THR A 232 -12.22 -8.06 -12.38
N LYS A 233 -11.65 -6.90 -12.11
CA LYS A 233 -11.67 -5.73 -12.98
C LYS A 233 -10.35 -5.55 -13.75
N ILE A 234 -9.54 -6.59 -13.87
CA ILE A 234 -8.20 -6.53 -14.49
C ILE A 234 -8.18 -5.83 -15.85
N ASN A 235 -9.20 -6.02 -16.68
CA ASN A 235 -9.27 -5.34 -17.98
C ASN A 235 -9.30 -3.81 -17.83
N LYS A 236 -10.00 -3.29 -16.82
CA LYS A 236 -10.03 -1.84 -16.54
C LYS A 236 -8.68 -1.31 -16.08
N PHE A 237 -7.93 -2.10 -15.30
CA PHE A 237 -6.57 -1.73 -14.94
C PHE A 237 -5.66 -1.67 -16.17
N ILE A 238 -5.77 -2.63 -17.08
CA ILE A 238 -4.97 -2.67 -18.31
C ILE A 238 -5.33 -1.48 -19.21
N GLU A 239 -6.62 -1.23 -19.41
CA GLU A 239 -7.11 -0.10 -20.23
C GLU A 239 -6.66 1.25 -19.67
N ALA A 240 -6.58 1.41 -18.36
CA ALA A 240 -6.12 2.63 -17.70
C ALA A 240 -4.59 2.81 -17.74
N GLY A 241 -3.84 1.78 -18.07
CA GLY A 241 -2.37 1.79 -18.16
C GLY A 241 -1.83 1.78 -19.59
N MET A 242 -2.71 1.76 -20.59
CA MET A 242 -2.37 1.91 -22.01
C MET A 242 -2.52 3.35 -22.47
#